data_98d152df0207da2a3c707a4814a05d16
#
_entry.id   98d152df0207da2a3c707a4814a05d16
#
_cell.length_a   1.000
_cell.length_b   1.000
_cell.length_c   1.000
_cell.angle_alpha   90.00
_cell.angle_beta   90.00
_cell.angle_gamma   90.00
#
_symmetry.space_group_name_H-M   'P 1'
#
loop_
_entity.id
_entity.type
_entity.pdbx_description
1 polymer ?
#
loop_
_entity_poly.entity_id
_entity_poly.type
_entity_poly.pdbx_seq_one_letter_code
_entity_poly.pdbx_strand_id
1 'polypeptide(L)'
;ALTREAEHWIERRAFGRWSEEDREAFDAWLAQSASHRVAFIRLDTGWKRSELLSALQSFKPQRASEPQRHRRWAIEGAAAAVIVFAIFGLSRNSFQKPATQTYTTTIGGRETLALADGSEIELNTDTSLRISNEAGVRKAWLDRGEAYFKIKHDAARPFVVIAGAHRITDLGTKFTVRDEAGGIKVALMEGRARLDAAGKTGPRSVTLNPGDVALATATSLSVNKKPAQQLARDIGWERGILTFDHMALADAARELNRYNTRKLIIADAAAGRLTMGGTFATNDVDAIANVAHEIFGLHVEKQGNNIVISR
;
A
#
# COMPACT_ATOMS: atom_id res chain seq x y z
N ALA A 1 -3.49 7.54 36.98
CA ALA A 1 -2.57 6.64 37.69
C ALA A 1 -1.34 6.36 36.83
N LEU A 2 -1.44 5.68 35.71
CA LEU A 2 -0.33 5.24 34.82
C LEU A 2 0.60 6.38 34.36
N THR A 3 0.06 7.58 34.07
CA THR A 3 0.85 8.73 33.65
C THR A 3 1.79 9.22 34.73
N ARG A 4 1.33 9.29 35.99
CA ARG A 4 2.16 9.69 37.15
C ARG A 4 3.26 8.68 37.47
N GLU A 5 2.97 7.41 37.29
CA GLU A 5 3.96 6.33 37.47
C GLU A 5 5.04 6.39 36.40
N ALA A 6 4.67 6.65 35.14
CA ALA A 6 5.62 6.85 34.07
C ALA A 6 6.47 8.13 34.26
N GLU A 7 5.88 9.24 34.75
CA GLU A 7 6.59 10.47 35.13
C GLU A 7 7.64 10.19 36.22
N HIS A 8 7.28 9.44 37.27
CA HIS A 8 8.18 9.05 38.32
C HIS A 8 9.42 8.29 37.80
N TRP A 9 9.23 7.35 36.88
CA TRP A 9 10.33 6.60 36.27
C TRP A 9 11.24 7.47 35.40
N ILE A 10 10.68 8.45 34.67
CA ILE A 10 11.44 9.40 33.87
C ILE A 10 12.28 10.33 34.75
N GLU A 11 11.68 10.90 35.81
CA GLU A 11 12.38 11.76 36.77
C GLU A 11 13.52 11.00 37.47
N ARG A 12 13.27 9.77 37.93
CA ARG A 12 14.28 8.94 38.61
C ARG A 12 15.43 8.59 37.69
N ARG A 13 15.16 8.37 36.41
CA ARG A 13 16.17 8.11 35.39
C ARG A 13 16.97 9.36 35.02
N ALA A 14 16.34 10.54 34.98
CA ALA A 14 16.97 11.80 34.58
C ALA A 14 17.81 12.43 35.68
N PHE A 15 17.36 12.36 36.95
CA PHE A 15 17.95 13.09 38.05
C PHE A 15 18.50 12.22 39.20
N GLY A 16 18.24 10.89 39.18
CA GLY A 16 18.66 9.94 40.19
C GLY A 16 19.95 9.18 39.83
N ARG A 17 20.56 8.54 40.85
CA ARG A 17 21.54 7.47 40.59
C ARG A 17 20.75 6.21 40.26
N TRP A 18 20.78 5.81 38.99
CA TRP A 18 20.08 4.63 38.48
C TRP A 18 20.79 3.36 38.98
N SER A 19 20.23 2.68 39.97
CA SER A 19 20.76 1.44 40.54
C SER A 19 20.26 0.20 39.76
N GLU A 20 20.87 -0.96 40.05
CA GLU A 20 20.40 -2.23 39.45
C GLU A 20 18.99 -2.59 39.98
N GLU A 21 18.71 -2.28 41.24
CA GLU A 21 17.40 -2.46 41.87
C GLU A 21 16.32 -1.59 41.21
N ASP A 22 16.68 -0.36 40.81
CA ASP A 22 15.79 0.52 40.04
C ASP A 22 15.51 -0.03 38.64
N ARG A 23 16.49 -0.69 38.01
CA ARG A 23 16.36 -1.32 36.72
C ARG A 23 15.40 -2.50 36.74
N GLU A 24 15.57 -3.38 37.71
CA GLU A 24 14.69 -4.53 37.91
C GLU A 24 13.24 -4.10 38.20
N ALA A 25 13.05 -3.11 39.08
CA ALA A 25 11.74 -2.57 39.40
C ALA A 25 11.07 -1.88 38.19
N PHE A 26 11.83 -1.17 37.39
CA PHE A 26 11.35 -0.54 36.15
C PHE A 26 10.93 -1.57 35.10
N ASP A 27 11.75 -2.61 34.89
CA ASP A 27 11.45 -3.68 33.95
C ASP A 27 10.21 -4.48 34.39
N ALA A 28 10.07 -4.73 35.69
CA ALA A 28 8.88 -5.35 36.24
C ALA A 28 7.62 -4.47 36.05
N TRP A 29 7.74 -3.16 36.20
CA TRP A 29 6.67 -2.22 35.94
C TRP A 29 6.27 -2.18 34.46
N LEU A 30 7.24 -2.18 33.52
CA LEU A 30 6.98 -2.26 32.09
C LEU A 30 6.33 -3.58 31.65
N ALA A 31 6.62 -4.66 32.37
CA ALA A 31 6.08 -5.99 32.10
C ALA A 31 4.59 -6.14 32.50
N GLN A 32 4.06 -5.28 33.38
CA GLN A 32 2.69 -5.40 33.89
C GLN A 32 1.62 -5.27 32.79
N SER A 33 1.81 -4.38 31.80
CA SER A 33 0.89 -4.32 30.65
C SER A 33 1.45 -3.52 29.48
N ALA A 34 0.84 -3.68 28.30
CA ALA A 34 1.12 -2.84 27.13
C ALA A 34 0.85 -1.34 27.40
N SER A 35 -0.10 -1.02 28.27
CA SER A 35 -0.46 0.36 28.63
C SER A 35 0.66 1.07 29.40
N HIS A 36 1.41 0.36 30.28
CA HIS A 36 2.57 0.92 30.98
C HIS A 36 3.68 1.29 29.98
N ARG A 37 3.98 0.42 29.01
CA ARG A 37 4.96 0.68 27.95
C ARG A 37 4.59 1.89 27.10
N VAL A 38 3.32 1.99 26.68
CA VAL A 38 2.83 3.11 25.87
C VAL A 38 2.89 4.44 26.64
N ALA A 39 2.51 4.44 27.93
CA ALA A 39 2.57 5.61 28.80
C ALA A 39 4.01 6.12 28.94
N PHE A 40 4.97 5.22 29.17
CA PHE A 40 6.38 5.57 29.27
C PHE A 40 6.95 6.14 27.98
N ILE A 41 6.72 5.48 26.82
CA ILE A 41 7.24 5.93 25.52
C ILE A 41 6.71 7.33 25.15
N ARG A 42 5.43 7.61 25.43
CA ARG A 42 4.83 8.93 25.14
C ARG A 42 5.49 10.04 25.94
N LEU A 43 5.75 9.82 27.22
CA LEU A 43 6.36 10.82 28.12
C LEU A 43 7.85 10.97 27.89
N ASP A 44 8.60 9.88 27.68
CA ASP A 44 10.05 9.90 27.38
C ASP A 44 10.35 10.68 26.08
N THR A 45 9.47 10.54 25.06
CA THR A 45 9.60 11.32 23.82
C THR A 45 9.33 12.81 24.02
N GLY A 46 8.40 13.16 24.91
CA GLY A 46 8.11 14.54 25.30
C GLY A 46 9.27 15.16 26.10
N TRP A 47 9.81 14.41 27.05
CA TRP A 47 10.93 14.84 27.92
C TRP A 47 12.19 15.14 27.12
N LYS A 48 12.61 14.24 26.23
CA LYS A 48 13.76 14.45 25.34
C LYS A 48 13.65 15.69 24.45
N ARG A 49 12.42 16.07 24.05
CA ARG A 49 12.17 17.32 23.32
C ARG A 49 12.32 18.54 24.19
N SER A 50 11.95 18.50 25.47
CA SER A 50 12.06 19.64 26.40
C SER A 50 13.52 19.86 26.85
N GLU A 51 14.32 18.82 27.02
CA GLU A 51 15.77 18.91 27.28
C GLU A 51 16.53 19.63 26.16
N LEU A 52 16.21 19.33 24.90
CA LEU A 52 16.78 20.02 23.74
C LEU A 52 16.43 21.52 23.71
N LEU A 53 15.21 21.88 24.11
CA LEU A 53 14.78 23.28 24.16
C LEU A 53 15.40 24.04 25.33
N SER A 54 15.60 23.41 26.48
CA SER A 54 16.25 24.04 27.65
C SER A 54 17.75 24.28 27.43
N ALA A 55 18.41 23.37 26.73
CA ALA A 55 19.82 23.54 26.32
C ALA A 55 20.00 24.74 25.36
N LEU A 56 19.02 25.03 24.53
CA LEU A 56 19.04 26.19 23.63
C LEU A 56 18.72 27.51 24.34
N GLN A 57 18.00 27.51 25.48
CA GLN A 57 17.66 28.72 26.25
C GLN A 57 18.78 29.16 27.23
N SER A 58 19.77 28.34 27.49
CA SER A 58 20.90 28.62 28.41
C SER A 58 21.96 29.57 27.81
N PHE A 59 21.83 29.98 26.54
CA PHE A 59 22.69 30.96 25.91
C PHE A 59 22.21 32.40 26.19
N LYS A 60 22.48 32.92 27.43
CA LYS A 60 22.44 34.37 27.68
C LYS A 60 23.78 34.98 27.26
N PRO A 61 23.83 35.98 26.37
CA PRO A 61 25.10 36.66 26.07
C PRO A 61 25.53 37.53 27.26
N GLN A 62 26.60 37.14 27.91
CA GLN A 62 27.25 37.96 28.92
C GLN A 62 28.03 39.05 28.22
N ARG A 63 27.69 40.33 28.49
CA ARG A 63 28.43 41.51 28.00
C ARG A 63 29.87 41.44 28.52
N ALA A 64 30.81 41.28 27.61
CA ALA A 64 32.24 41.36 27.91
C ALA A 64 32.77 42.78 27.75
N SER A 65 33.48 43.26 28.76
CA SER A 65 34.39 44.41 28.73
C SER A 65 35.72 44.00 28.04
N GLU A 66 36.24 44.94 27.20
CA GLU A 66 37.41 44.85 26.31
C GLU A 66 38.79 44.61 27.01
N PRO A 67 39.94 44.53 26.25
CA PRO A 67 40.31 43.80 25.04
C PRO A 67 41.65 43.01 25.18
N GLN A 68 42.03 42.32 24.15
CA GLN A 68 43.33 41.62 23.86
C GLN A 68 43.28 40.09 24.01
N ARG A 69 42.85 39.43 22.92
CA ARG A 69 43.36 38.09 22.49
C ARG A 69 42.62 37.54 21.29
N HIS A 70 42.55 38.28 20.20
CA HIS A 70 41.71 37.95 18.99
C HIS A 70 42.17 36.74 18.15
N ARG A 71 43.21 35.99 18.54
CA ARG A 71 43.75 34.92 17.66
C ARG A 71 43.39 33.50 18.09
N ARG A 72 42.93 33.27 19.32
CA ARG A 72 42.51 31.94 19.79
C ARG A 72 41.04 31.66 19.58
N TRP A 73 40.21 32.68 19.64
CA TRP A 73 38.73 32.56 19.48
C TRP A 73 38.27 32.24 18.05
N ALA A 74 39.06 32.56 17.04
CA ALA A 74 38.76 32.22 15.66
C ALA A 74 38.87 30.71 15.39
N ILE A 75 39.72 29.98 16.14
CA ILE A 75 39.91 28.54 16.00
C ILE A 75 38.82 27.76 16.75
N GLU A 76 38.40 28.24 17.92
CA GLU A 76 37.31 27.62 18.70
C GLU A 76 35.92 27.87 18.09
N GLY A 77 35.68 29.04 17.54
CA GLY A 77 34.47 29.35 16.78
C GLY A 77 34.32 28.56 15.49
N ALA A 78 35.43 28.28 14.80
CA ALA A 78 35.46 27.46 13.61
C ALA A 78 35.17 25.97 13.91
N ALA A 79 35.67 25.46 15.04
CA ALA A 79 35.41 24.08 15.46
C ALA A 79 33.92 23.89 15.86
N ALA A 80 33.34 24.86 16.57
CA ALA A 80 31.91 24.83 16.91
C ALA A 80 31.00 24.92 15.66
N ALA A 81 31.39 25.77 14.68
CA ALA A 81 30.66 25.88 13.41
C ALA A 81 30.75 24.59 12.60
N VAL A 82 31.90 23.90 12.56
CA VAL A 82 32.07 22.61 11.87
C VAL A 82 31.24 21.52 12.54
N ILE A 83 31.16 21.48 13.88
CA ILE A 83 30.31 20.53 14.60
C ILE A 83 28.83 20.78 14.34
N VAL A 84 28.40 22.04 14.35
CA VAL A 84 27.00 22.42 14.03
C VAL A 84 26.67 22.10 12.56
N PHE A 85 27.61 22.37 11.63
CA PHE A 85 27.45 21.98 10.22
C PHE A 85 27.48 20.47 10.01
N ALA A 86 28.29 19.74 10.75
CA ALA A 86 28.32 18.27 10.71
C ALA A 86 27.03 17.67 11.29
N ILE A 87 26.52 18.18 12.41
CA ILE A 87 25.25 17.76 12.99
C ILE A 87 24.09 18.13 12.05
N PHE A 88 24.10 19.31 11.43
CA PHE A 88 23.10 19.76 10.48
C PHE A 88 23.19 19.01 9.14
N GLY A 89 24.41 18.69 8.70
CA GLY A 89 24.67 17.86 7.52
C GLY A 89 24.24 16.39 7.73
N LEU A 90 24.51 15.83 8.89
CA LEU A 90 24.06 14.49 9.29
C LEU A 90 22.53 14.44 9.48
N SER A 91 21.92 15.50 10.03
CA SER A 91 20.47 15.61 10.15
C SER A 91 19.75 15.77 8.79
N ARG A 92 20.36 16.43 7.82
CA ARG A 92 19.80 16.53 6.45
C ARG A 92 19.74 15.21 5.72
N ASN A 93 20.65 14.29 6.04
CA ASN A 93 20.65 12.95 5.43
C ASN A 93 19.55 12.03 5.99
N SER A 94 18.90 12.43 7.11
CA SER A 94 17.81 11.64 7.74
C SER A 94 16.42 11.96 7.17
N PHE A 95 16.28 12.96 6.30
CA PHE A 95 15.06 13.25 5.54
C PHE A 95 15.13 12.75 4.09
N GLN A 96 15.77 11.60 3.86
CA GLN A 96 15.53 10.91 2.60
C GLN A 96 14.04 10.55 2.58
N LYS A 97 13.30 11.14 1.63
CA LYS A 97 11.95 10.65 1.30
C LYS A 97 12.07 9.15 1.12
N PRO A 98 11.20 8.34 1.73
CA PRO A 98 11.27 6.90 1.59
C PRO A 98 11.44 6.55 0.12
N ALA A 99 12.50 5.86 -0.22
CA ALA A 99 12.79 5.49 -1.58
C ALA A 99 11.65 4.57 -2.05
N THR A 100 10.79 5.11 -2.90
CA THR A 100 9.67 4.38 -3.47
C THR A 100 10.10 3.88 -4.83
N GLN A 101 10.02 2.59 -5.06
CA GLN A 101 10.28 1.97 -6.35
C GLN A 101 8.97 1.80 -7.12
N THR A 102 8.96 2.20 -8.38
CA THR A 102 7.80 2.09 -9.27
C THR A 102 8.00 0.96 -10.26
N TYR A 103 6.99 0.11 -10.38
CA TYR A 103 6.91 -1.01 -11.32
C TYR A 103 5.73 -0.78 -12.26
N THR A 104 5.92 -1.04 -13.54
CA THR A 104 4.87 -0.80 -14.55
C THR A 104 4.85 -1.88 -15.60
N THR A 105 3.65 -2.31 -15.97
CA THR A 105 3.42 -3.21 -17.09
C THR A 105 2.75 -2.47 -18.26
N THR A 106 3.07 -2.89 -19.47
CA THR A 106 2.39 -2.42 -20.69
C THR A 106 1.07 -3.17 -20.89
N ILE A 107 0.26 -2.72 -21.88
CA ILE A 107 -0.93 -3.47 -22.32
C ILE A 107 -0.51 -4.87 -22.77
N GLY A 108 -1.13 -5.91 -22.20
CA GLY A 108 -0.80 -7.32 -22.43
C GLY A 108 0.41 -7.81 -21.63
N GLY A 109 1.19 -6.91 -21.01
CA GLY A 109 2.34 -7.24 -20.18
C GLY A 109 1.92 -7.75 -18.79
N ARG A 110 2.82 -8.51 -18.17
CA ARG A 110 2.71 -8.99 -16.78
C ARG A 110 4.10 -9.00 -16.16
N GLU A 111 4.16 -8.82 -14.84
CA GLU A 111 5.42 -8.84 -14.10
C GLU A 111 5.19 -9.46 -12.72
N THR A 112 6.14 -10.27 -12.26
CA THR A 112 6.12 -10.86 -10.91
C THR A 112 7.25 -10.26 -10.09
N LEU A 113 6.91 -9.71 -8.94
CA LEU A 113 7.82 -9.06 -8.00
C LEU A 113 7.98 -9.92 -6.76
N ALA A 114 9.19 -10.40 -6.50
CA ALA A 114 9.54 -11.05 -5.25
C ALA A 114 10.06 -10.00 -4.25
N LEU A 115 9.41 -9.89 -3.09
CA LEU A 115 9.82 -8.95 -2.05
C LEU A 115 10.80 -9.62 -1.08
N ALA A 116 11.63 -8.79 -0.42
CA ALA A 116 12.66 -9.26 0.50
C ALA A 116 12.10 -10.02 1.73
N ASP A 117 10.83 -9.81 2.08
CA ASP A 117 10.15 -10.50 3.18
C ASP A 117 9.58 -11.88 2.78
N GLY A 118 9.73 -12.27 1.50
CA GLY A 118 9.19 -13.49 0.93
C GLY A 118 7.75 -13.38 0.46
N SER A 119 7.18 -12.17 0.42
CA SER A 119 5.92 -11.87 -0.26
C SER A 119 6.14 -11.80 -1.78
N GLU A 120 5.08 -12.05 -2.54
CA GLU A 120 5.08 -11.98 -4.01
C GLU A 120 3.92 -11.11 -4.48
N ILE A 121 4.15 -10.28 -5.49
CA ILE A 121 3.12 -9.45 -6.12
C ILE A 121 3.17 -9.69 -7.62
N GLU A 122 2.04 -10.05 -8.21
CA GLU A 122 1.91 -10.20 -9.66
C GLU A 122 1.13 -9.02 -10.22
N LEU A 123 1.75 -8.29 -11.15
CA LEU A 123 1.14 -7.17 -11.86
C LEU A 123 0.49 -7.66 -13.13
N ASN A 124 -0.77 -7.31 -13.31
CA ASN A 124 -1.54 -7.58 -14.53
C ASN A 124 -1.24 -6.55 -15.62
N THR A 125 -1.95 -6.62 -16.73
CA THR A 125 -1.88 -5.70 -17.87
C THR A 125 -2.06 -4.24 -17.45
N ASP A 126 -1.32 -3.32 -18.07
CA ASP A 126 -1.41 -1.85 -17.90
C ASP A 126 -1.49 -1.41 -16.43
N THR A 127 -0.60 -1.96 -15.62
CA THR A 127 -0.57 -1.73 -14.17
C THR A 127 0.59 -0.83 -13.79
N SER A 128 0.37 0.04 -12.81
CA SER A 128 1.39 0.85 -12.15
C SER A 128 1.28 0.68 -10.64
N LEU A 129 2.36 0.15 -10.05
CA LEU A 129 2.48 -0.12 -8.62
C LEU A 129 3.74 0.53 -8.06
N ARG A 130 3.61 1.25 -6.96
CA ARG A 130 4.74 1.76 -6.18
C ARG A 130 4.87 0.98 -4.88
N ILE A 131 6.11 0.66 -4.49
CA ILE A 131 6.41 -0.07 -3.26
C ILE A 131 7.36 0.77 -2.42
N SER A 132 7.11 0.90 -1.12
CA SER A 132 8.03 1.53 -0.18
C SER A 132 9.23 0.63 0.08
N ASN A 133 10.44 1.19 -0.09
CA ASN A 133 11.70 0.53 0.27
C ASN A 133 12.19 0.95 1.68
N GLU A 134 11.34 1.61 2.46
CA GLU A 134 11.67 2.01 3.83
C GLU A 134 11.72 0.79 4.75
N ALA A 135 12.79 0.68 5.52
CA ALA A 135 12.94 -0.42 6.48
C ALA A 135 11.80 -0.43 7.50
N GLY A 136 11.15 -1.58 7.65
CA GLY A 136 10.04 -1.77 8.57
C GLY A 136 8.66 -1.34 8.06
N VAL A 137 8.56 -0.76 6.86
CA VAL A 137 7.29 -0.38 6.24
C VAL A 137 6.96 -1.35 5.09
N ARG A 138 5.81 -2.00 5.17
CA ARG A 138 5.30 -2.93 4.15
C ARG A 138 4.11 -2.24 3.46
N LYS A 139 4.40 -1.40 2.46
CA LYS A 139 3.38 -0.55 1.84
C LYS A 139 3.52 -0.49 0.33
N ALA A 140 2.39 -0.63 -0.35
CA ALA A 140 2.29 -0.48 -1.79
C ALA A 140 1.17 0.51 -2.16
N TRP A 141 1.31 1.17 -3.32
CA TRP A 141 0.29 2.02 -3.92
C TRP A 141 -0.01 1.49 -5.31
N LEU A 142 -1.24 1.05 -5.52
CA LEU A 142 -1.75 0.72 -6.84
C LEU A 142 -2.31 2.02 -7.45
N ASP A 143 -1.56 2.59 -8.39
CA ASP A 143 -1.94 3.85 -9.04
C ASP A 143 -2.92 3.62 -10.19
N ARG A 144 -2.83 2.47 -10.87
CA ARG A 144 -3.78 1.98 -11.88
C ARG A 144 -3.60 0.49 -12.13
N GLY A 145 -4.59 -0.15 -12.75
CA GLY A 145 -4.52 -1.53 -13.21
C GLY A 145 -4.97 -2.53 -12.17
N GLU A 146 -4.29 -3.66 -12.09
CA GLU A 146 -4.66 -4.78 -11.24
C GLU A 146 -3.42 -5.53 -10.77
N ALA A 147 -3.39 -5.89 -9.49
CA ALA A 147 -2.33 -6.69 -8.92
C ALA A 147 -2.89 -7.80 -8.01
N TYR A 148 -2.21 -8.96 -8.04
CA TYR A 148 -2.44 -10.06 -7.12
C TYR A 148 -1.33 -10.12 -6.10
N PHE A 149 -1.72 -10.12 -4.83
CA PHE A 149 -0.84 -10.07 -3.68
C PHE A 149 -0.83 -11.41 -2.97
N LYS A 150 0.34 -12.02 -2.84
CA LYS A 150 0.61 -13.20 -2.02
C LYS A 150 1.51 -12.77 -0.87
N ILE A 151 0.90 -12.31 0.22
CA ILE A 151 1.61 -11.65 1.31
C ILE A 151 1.93 -12.64 2.41
N LYS A 152 3.21 -12.72 2.77
CA LYS A 152 3.67 -13.51 3.91
C LYS A 152 3.15 -12.90 5.21
N HIS A 153 2.60 -13.76 6.07
CA HIS A 153 2.06 -13.36 7.37
C HIS A 153 3.14 -12.73 8.26
N ASP A 154 2.85 -11.51 8.74
CA ASP A 154 3.65 -10.79 9.73
C ASP A 154 2.73 -9.86 10.53
N ALA A 155 2.25 -10.34 11.67
CA ALA A 155 1.32 -9.58 12.52
C ALA A 155 1.95 -8.32 13.14
N ALA A 156 3.28 -8.28 13.30
CA ALA A 156 4.00 -7.12 13.82
C ALA A 156 4.12 -6.00 12.77
N ARG A 157 4.12 -6.35 11.48
CA ARG A 157 4.27 -5.42 10.36
C ARG A 157 3.23 -5.72 9.28
N PRO A 158 1.98 -5.25 9.43
CA PRO A 158 0.94 -5.43 8.43
C PRO A 158 1.37 -4.90 7.05
N PHE A 159 0.94 -5.57 5.98
CA PHE A 159 1.11 -5.05 4.63
C PHE A 159 -0.07 -4.13 4.31
N VAL A 160 0.20 -2.95 3.78
CA VAL A 160 -0.81 -1.95 3.46
C VAL A 160 -0.80 -1.66 1.96
N VAL A 161 -1.93 -1.90 1.29
CA VAL A 161 -2.13 -1.47 -0.10
C VAL A 161 -3.03 -0.24 -0.10
N ILE A 162 -2.61 0.79 -0.83
CA ILE A 162 -3.39 2.00 -1.09
C ILE A 162 -3.77 2.00 -2.56
N ALA A 163 -5.06 2.11 -2.85
CA ALA A 163 -5.58 2.24 -4.21
C ALA A 163 -6.59 3.39 -4.23
N GLY A 164 -6.24 4.47 -4.92
CA GLY A 164 -6.99 5.72 -4.85
C GLY A 164 -7.12 6.24 -3.41
N ALA A 165 -8.36 6.45 -2.97
CA ALA A 165 -8.67 6.88 -1.61
C ALA A 165 -8.88 5.72 -0.61
N HIS A 166 -8.72 4.48 -1.04
CA HIS A 166 -9.02 3.28 -0.27
C HIS A 166 -7.73 2.65 0.29
N ARG A 167 -7.85 2.00 1.46
CA ARG A 167 -6.74 1.31 2.12
C ARG A 167 -7.13 -0.14 2.40
N ILE A 168 -6.30 -1.07 2.01
CA ILE A 168 -6.41 -2.47 2.36
C ILE A 168 -5.26 -2.78 3.32
N THR A 169 -5.60 -3.24 4.52
CA THR A 169 -4.62 -3.67 5.54
C THR A 169 -4.69 -5.19 5.67
N ASP A 170 -3.57 -5.82 5.45
CA ASP A 170 -3.41 -7.26 5.36
C ASP A 170 -2.49 -7.81 6.45
N LEU A 171 -2.83 -8.97 6.98
CA LEU A 171 -2.07 -9.68 8.01
C LEU A 171 -1.42 -10.98 7.52
N GLY A 172 -1.47 -11.26 6.19
CA GLY A 172 -0.94 -12.49 5.58
C GLY A 172 -2.04 -13.20 4.79
N THR A 173 -2.23 -12.78 3.55
CA THR A 173 -3.37 -13.14 2.72
C THR A 173 -2.98 -13.33 1.27
N LYS A 174 -3.91 -13.93 0.51
CA LYS A 174 -3.91 -13.90 -0.95
C LYS A 174 -5.13 -13.12 -1.43
N PHE A 175 -4.93 -12.03 -2.13
CA PHE A 175 -6.00 -11.15 -2.60
C PHE A 175 -5.63 -10.41 -3.87
N THR A 176 -6.64 -10.00 -4.64
CA THR A 176 -6.46 -9.06 -5.75
C THR A 176 -6.98 -7.69 -5.40
N VAL A 177 -6.33 -6.67 -5.94
CA VAL A 177 -6.84 -5.30 -5.98
C VAL A 177 -6.83 -4.85 -7.43
N ARG A 178 -7.98 -4.38 -7.91
CA ARG A 178 -8.15 -3.84 -9.25
C ARG A 178 -8.73 -2.43 -9.16
N ASP A 179 -8.07 -1.51 -9.83
CA ASP A 179 -8.60 -0.17 -10.08
C ASP A 179 -9.69 -0.26 -11.17
N GLU A 180 -10.85 0.25 -10.85
CA GLU A 180 -12.01 0.29 -11.77
C GLU A 180 -12.51 1.73 -11.91
N ALA A 181 -13.24 2.01 -12.99
CA ALA A 181 -13.81 3.34 -13.22
C ALA A 181 -14.68 3.78 -12.02
N GLY A 182 -14.14 4.69 -11.20
CA GLY A 182 -14.84 5.26 -10.04
C GLY A 182 -14.66 4.52 -8.72
N GLY A 183 -13.76 3.54 -8.62
CA GLY A 183 -13.48 2.84 -7.37
C GLY A 183 -12.50 1.70 -7.49
N ILE A 184 -12.53 0.80 -6.53
CA ILE A 184 -11.68 -0.40 -6.52
C ILE A 184 -12.51 -1.66 -6.29
N LYS A 185 -12.03 -2.76 -6.86
CA LYS A 185 -12.51 -4.11 -6.57
C LYS A 185 -11.43 -4.87 -5.82
N VAL A 186 -11.79 -5.48 -4.69
CA VAL A 186 -10.89 -6.30 -3.88
C VAL A 186 -11.51 -7.68 -3.75
N ALA A 187 -10.78 -8.74 -4.12
CA ALA A 187 -11.24 -10.11 -3.94
C ALA A 187 -10.26 -10.86 -3.03
N LEU A 188 -10.77 -11.48 -1.97
CA LEU A 188 -9.96 -12.21 -0.98
C LEU A 188 -10.07 -13.71 -1.20
N MET A 189 -8.93 -14.37 -1.44
CA MET A 189 -8.82 -15.82 -1.62
C MET A 189 -8.49 -16.55 -0.32
N GLU A 190 -7.50 -16.04 0.44
CA GLU A 190 -7.01 -16.66 1.66
C GLU A 190 -6.71 -15.61 2.73
N GLY A 191 -6.86 -15.97 4.00
CA GLY A 191 -6.52 -15.12 5.14
C GLY A 191 -7.62 -14.15 5.53
N ARG A 192 -7.24 -12.96 6.01
CA ARG A 192 -8.16 -11.89 6.44
C ARG A 192 -7.57 -10.52 6.14
N ALA A 193 -8.34 -9.66 5.51
CA ALA A 193 -7.95 -8.29 5.21
C ALA A 193 -9.01 -7.30 5.67
N ARG A 194 -8.58 -6.10 6.04
CA ARG A 194 -9.48 -4.99 6.35
C ARG A 194 -9.45 -3.97 5.21
N LEU A 195 -10.60 -3.66 4.67
CA LEU A 195 -10.79 -2.61 3.68
C LEU A 195 -11.39 -1.37 4.35
N ASP A 196 -10.62 -0.28 4.36
CA ASP A 196 -11.07 1.05 4.77
C ASP A 196 -11.35 1.86 3.51
N ALA A 197 -12.62 2.08 3.23
CA ALA A 197 -13.09 2.83 2.07
C ALA A 197 -13.35 4.29 2.45
N ALA A 198 -12.68 5.22 1.79
CA ALA A 198 -13.02 6.65 1.90
C ALA A 198 -14.26 6.93 1.06
N GLY A 199 -15.27 7.55 1.65
CA GLY A 199 -16.50 7.91 0.97
C GLY A 199 -16.96 9.33 1.30
N LYS A 200 -17.79 9.91 0.45
CA LYS A 200 -18.40 11.25 0.67
C LYS A 200 -19.25 11.32 1.94
N THR A 201 -19.77 10.20 2.41
CA THR A 201 -20.59 10.08 3.63
C THR A 201 -19.80 9.66 4.86
N GLY A 202 -18.45 9.71 4.79
CA GLY A 202 -17.54 9.30 5.84
C GLY A 202 -16.82 7.97 5.57
N PRO A 203 -15.81 7.64 6.39
CA PRO A 203 -15.05 6.40 6.23
C PRO A 203 -15.93 5.18 6.56
N ARG A 204 -15.84 4.16 5.71
CA ARG A 204 -16.47 2.86 5.91
C ARG A 204 -15.38 1.80 6.02
N SER A 205 -15.52 0.87 6.91
CA SER A 205 -14.57 -0.22 7.12
C SER A 205 -15.29 -1.55 7.12
N VAL A 206 -14.70 -2.53 6.44
CA VAL A 206 -15.20 -3.90 6.42
C VAL A 206 -14.04 -4.88 6.54
N THR A 207 -14.24 -5.95 7.28
CA THR A 207 -13.31 -7.09 7.32
C THR A 207 -13.74 -8.10 6.26
N LEU A 208 -12.82 -8.40 5.35
CA LEU A 208 -13.01 -9.40 4.31
C LEU A 208 -12.50 -10.76 4.78
N ASN A 209 -13.24 -11.80 4.41
CA ASN A 209 -12.91 -13.21 4.63
C ASN A 209 -12.78 -13.93 3.28
N PRO A 210 -12.21 -15.14 3.23
CA PRO A 210 -12.09 -15.90 2.00
C PRO A 210 -13.43 -16.05 1.27
N GLY A 211 -13.44 -15.77 -0.01
CA GLY A 211 -14.64 -15.73 -0.84
C GLY A 211 -15.27 -14.33 -0.97
N ASP A 212 -14.88 -13.35 -0.15
CA ASP A 212 -15.45 -12.00 -0.27
C ASP A 212 -14.88 -11.25 -1.46
N VAL A 213 -15.77 -10.60 -2.19
CA VAL A 213 -15.46 -9.63 -3.25
C VAL A 213 -16.09 -8.30 -2.88
N ALA A 214 -15.26 -7.32 -2.52
CA ALA A 214 -15.69 -5.98 -2.21
C ALA A 214 -15.56 -5.07 -3.42
N LEU A 215 -16.58 -4.24 -3.65
CA LEU A 215 -16.56 -3.12 -4.57
C LEU A 215 -16.69 -1.83 -3.76
N ALA A 216 -15.64 -1.00 -3.74
CA ALA A 216 -15.61 0.26 -3.01
C ALA A 216 -15.51 1.42 -3.99
N THR A 217 -16.48 2.33 -3.93
CA THR A 217 -16.53 3.57 -4.71
C THR A 217 -16.56 4.78 -3.78
N ALA A 218 -16.54 5.98 -4.34
CA ALA A 218 -16.69 7.21 -3.55
C ALA A 218 -18.02 7.29 -2.77
N THR A 219 -19.07 6.52 -3.18
CA THR A 219 -20.42 6.61 -2.61
C THR A 219 -20.91 5.31 -1.99
N SER A 220 -20.30 4.17 -2.33
CA SER A 220 -20.77 2.85 -1.91
C SER A 220 -19.62 1.91 -1.52
N LEU A 221 -19.95 0.99 -0.62
CA LEU A 221 -19.12 -0.17 -0.30
C LEU A 221 -20.07 -1.38 -0.26
N SER A 222 -19.92 -2.30 -1.18
CA SER A 222 -20.66 -3.56 -1.23
C SER A 222 -19.71 -4.75 -1.13
N VAL A 223 -20.15 -5.82 -0.49
CA VAL A 223 -19.41 -7.08 -0.37
C VAL A 223 -20.32 -8.22 -0.79
N ASN A 224 -19.87 -9.03 -1.74
CA ASN A 224 -20.55 -10.20 -2.23
C ASN A 224 -19.67 -11.44 -2.03
N LYS A 225 -20.27 -12.60 -1.88
CA LYS A 225 -19.56 -13.88 -1.83
C LYS A 225 -19.40 -14.47 -3.21
N LYS A 226 -18.21 -14.99 -3.51
CA LYS A 226 -17.93 -15.83 -4.68
C LYS A 226 -17.34 -17.18 -4.23
N PRO A 227 -17.72 -18.29 -4.87
CA PRO A 227 -17.08 -19.58 -4.66
C PRO A 227 -15.57 -19.52 -4.94
N ALA A 228 -14.77 -20.25 -4.18
CA ALA A 228 -13.30 -20.28 -4.35
C ALA A 228 -12.89 -20.65 -5.79
N GLN A 229 -13.62 -21.60 -6.42
CA GLN A 229 -13.36 -22.00 -7.80
C GLN A 229 -13.60 -20.87 -8.80
N GLN A 230 -14.56 -19.98 -8.53
CA GLN A 230 -14.82 -18.81 -9.38
C GLN A 230 -13.74 -17.74 -9.19
N LEU A 231 -13.29 -17.50 -7.95
CA LEU A 231 -12.15 -16.63 -7.67
C LEU A 231 -10.86 -17.13 -8.33
N ALA A 232 -10.60 -18.45 -8.29
CA ALA A 232 -9.47 -19.05 -8.98
C ALA A 232 -9.53 -18.86 -10.51
N ARG A 233 -10.72 -18.79 -11.10
CA ARG A 233 -10.90 -18.45 -12.51
C ARG A 233 -10.67 -16.96 -12.77
N ASP A 234 -11.11 -16.08 -11.87
CA ASP A 234 -10.92 -14.62 -12.00
C ASP A 234 -9.42 -14.22 -12.02
N ILE A 235 -8.53 -15.01 -11.39
CA ILE A 235 -7.09 -14.82 -11.45
C ILE A 235 -6.39 -15.64 -12.55
N GLY A 236 -7.14 -16.22 -13.49
CA GLY A 236 -6.60 -16.99 -14.61
C GLY A 236 -5.60 -16.21 -15.48
N TRP A 237 -5.68 -14.88 -15.44
CA TRP A 237 -4.77 -14.00 -16.15
C TRP A 237 -3.29 -14.17 -15.73
N GLU A 238 -2.99 -14.63 -14.51
CA GLU A 238 -1.63 -15.02 -14.09
C GLU A 238 -1.01 -16.05 -15.06
N ARG A 239 -1.85 -16.92 -15.63
CA ARG A 239 -1.47 -17.95 -16.60
C ARG A 239 -1.75 -17.56 -18.04
N GLY A 240 -2.16 -16.30 -18.27
CA GLY A 240 -2.49 -15.78 -19.59
C GLY A 240 -3.84 -16.23 -20.14
N ILE A 241 -4.78 -16.59 -19.28
CA ILE A 241 -6.13 -17.03 -19.68
C ILE A 241 -7.22 -16.22 -19.01
N LEU A 242 -8.31 -16.03 -19.73
CA LEU A 242 -9.57 -15.48 -19.25
C LEU A 242 -10.64 -16.56 -19.33
N THR A 243 -11.37 -16.78 -18.25
CA THR A 243 -12.49 -17.73 -18.23
C THR A 243 -13.78 -16.96 -18.04
N PHE A 244 -14.67 -17.07 -19.00
CA PHE A 244 -16.01 -16.47 -18.96
C PHE A 244 -17.04 -17.55 -18.63
N ASP A 245 -18.02 -17.21 -17.81
CA ASP A 245 -19.09 -18.10 -17.39
C ASP A 245 -20.41 -17.33 -17.49
N HIS A 246 -21.18 -17.61 -18.55
CA HIS A 246 -22.43 -16.90 -18.89
C HIS A 246 -22.26 -15.36 -18.89
N MET A 247 -21.11 -14.87 -19.37
CA MET A 247 -20.79 -13.44 -19.41
C MET A 247 -21.38 -12.80 -20.67
N ALA A 248 -21.93 -11.59 -20.53
CA ALA A 248 -22.39 -10.83 -21.68
C ALA A 248 -21.22 -10.55 -22.64
N LEU A 249 -21.45 -10.64 -23.95
CA LEU A 249 -20.42 -10.46 -24.98
C LEU A 249 -19.76 -9.07 -24.87
N ALA A 250 -20.53 -8.03 -24.53
CA ALA A 250 -19.99 -6.70 -24.29
C ALA A 250 -19.02 -6.65 -23.10
N ASP A 251 -19.27 -7.43 -22.04
CA ASP A 251 -18.40 -7.49 -20.86
C ASP A 251 -17.16 -8.34 -21.13
N ALA A 252 -17.32 -9.46 -21.86
CA ALA A 252 -16.20 -10.28 -22.30
C ALA A 252 -15.27 -9.49 -23.22
N ALA A 253 -15.82 -8.72 -24.18
CA ALA A 253 -15.06 -7.85 -25.04
C ALA A 253 -14.32 -6.77 -24.25
N ARG A 254 -14.97 -6.15 -23.25
CA ARG A 254 -14.35 -5.14 -22.38
C ARG A 254 -13.17 -5.74 -21.59
N GLU A 255 -13.35 -6.93 -21.04
CA GLU A 255 -12.28 -7.61 -20.30
C GLU A 255 -11.11 -7.98 -21.20
N LEU A 256 -11.36 -8.58 -22.38
CA LEU A 256 -10.31 -8.91 -23.34
C LEU A 256 -9.57 -7.67 -23.85
N ASN A 257 -10.27 -6.57 -24.05
CA ASN A 257 -9.73 -5.30 -24.51
C ASN A 257 -8.70 -4.67 -23.54
N ARG A 258 -8.69 -5.08 -22.27
CA ARG A 258 -7.65 -4.64 -21.32
C ARG A 258 -6.27 -5.16 -21.72
N TYR A 259 -6.22 -6.34 -22.31
CA TYR A 259 -4.97 -7.05 -22.64
C TYR A 259 -4.46 -6.77 -24.04
N ASN A 260 -5.25 -6.10 -24.87
CA ASN A 260 -4.95 -5.99 -26.30
C ASN A 260 -4.98 -4.54 -26.77
N THR A 261 -4.05 -4.17 -27.65
CA THR A 261 -4.07 -2.90 -28.36
C THR A 261 -5.12 -2.92 -29.47
N ARG A 262 -5.32 -4.09 -30.11
CA ARG A 262 -6.42 -4.36 -31.05
C ARG A 262 -7.70 -4.55 -30.28
N LYS A 263 -8.73 -3.74 -30.57
CA LYS A 263 -9.97 -3.72 -29.80
C LYS A 263 -11.09 -4.50 -30.48
N LEU A 264 -11.85 -5.20 -29.65
CA LEU A 264 -13.12 -5.81 -30.02
C LEU A 264 -14.25 -4.84 -29.69
N ILE A 265 -14.93 -4.35 -30.68
CA ILE A 265 -16.00 -3.35 -30.58
C ILE A 265 -17.34 -4.02 -30.83
N ILE A 266 -18.24 -3.98 -29.86
CA ILE A 266 -19.61 -4.47 -30.06
C ILE A 266 -20.47 -3.28 -30.43
N ALA A 267 -20.84 -3.19 -31.74
CA ALA A 267 -21.54 -2.05 -32.28
C ALA A 267 -23.06 -2.09 -32.01
N ASP A 268 -23.62 -3.27 -31.68
CA ASP A 268 -25.03 -3.49 -31.45
C ASP A 268 -25.31 -3.91 -30.00
N ALA A 269 -26.18 -3.16 -29.31
CA ALA A 269 -26.56 -3.45 -27.93
C ALA A 269 -27.26 -4.81 -27.75
N ALA A 270 -27.95 -5.33 -28.76
CA ALA A 270 -28.57 -6.64 -28.69
C ALA A 270 -27.54 -7.76 -28.84
N ALA A 271 -26.55 -7.60 -29.71
CA ALA A 271 -25.39 -8.48 -29.78
C ALA A 271 -24.59 -8.46 -28.44
N GLY A 272 -24.42 -7.29 -27.83
CA GLY A 272 -23.72 -7.14 -26.57
C GLY A 272 -24.37 -7.88 -25.38
N ARG A 273 -25.68 -8.14 -25.43
CA ARG A 273 -26.39 -8.91 -24.37
C ARG A 273 -26.35 -10.42 -24.54
N LEU A 274 -25.86 -10.93 -25.67
CA LEU A 274 -25.69 -12.38 -25.85
C LEU A 274 -24.64 -12.87 -24.81
N THR A 275 -24.93 -14.00 -24.20
CA THR A 275 -24.05 -14.56 -23.16
C THR A 275 -23.17 -15.65 -23.75
N MET A 276 -21.89 -15.61 -23.37
CA MET A 276 -20.91 -16.59 -23.79
C MET A 276 -20.21 -17.23 -22.60
N GLY A 277 -19.67 -18.41 -22.79
CA GLY A 277 -18.81 -19.12 -21.86
C GLY A 277 -17.61 -19.72 -22.58
N GLY A 278 -16.53 -19.92 -21.84
CA GLY A 278 -15.30 -20.52 -22.40
C GLY A 278 -14.04 -19.97 -21.76
N THR A 279 -12.91 -20.57 -22.14
CA THR A 279 -11.58 -20.15 -21.71
C THR A 279 -10.78 -19.69 -22.93
N PHE A 280 -10.24 -18.50 -22.84
CA PHE A 280 -9.56 -17.80 -23.95
C PHE A 280 -8.19 -17.34 -23.49
N ALA A 281 -7.22 -17.30 -24.41
CA ALA A 281 -5.95 -16.66 -24.15
C ALA A 281 -6.15 -15.13 -24.06
N THR A 282 -5.43 -14.46 -23.14
CA THR A 282 -5.56 -13.01 -22.94
C THR A 282 -5.22 -12.19 -24.19
N ASN A 283 -4.42 -12.73 -25.10
CA ASN A 283 -3.95 -12.07 -26.34
C ASN A 283 -4.72 -12.52 -27.60
N ASP A 284 -5.77 -13.34 -27.48
CA ASP A 284 -6.49 -13.89 -28.65
C ASP A 284 -7.84 -13.20 -28.84
N VAL A 285 -7.79 -12.03 -29.50
CA VAL A 285 -8.99 -11.25 -29.85
C VAL A 285 -9.83 -11.96 -30.92
N ASP A 286 -9.16 -12.68 -31.83
CA ASP A 286 -9.84 -13.37 -32.95
C ASP A 286 -10.67 -14.56 -32.43
N ALA A 287 -10.30 -15.21 -31.32
CA ALA A 287 -11.08 -16.31 -30.76
C ALA A 287 -12.50 -15.90 -30.36
N ILE A 288 -12.66 -14.72 -29.69
CA ILE A 288 -14.01 -14.22 -29.35
C ILE A 288 -14.77 -13.77 -30.60
N ALA A 289 -14.07 -13.16 -31.55
CA ALA A 289 -14.70 -12.79 -32.84
C ALA A 289 -15.20 -14.01 -33.61
N ASN A 290 -14.45 -15.11 -33.61
CA ASN A 290 -14.89 -16.39 -34.21
C ASN A 290 -16.10 -16.98 -33.49
N VAL A 291 -16.12 -16.97 -32.16
CA VAL A 291 -17.30 -17.41 -31.39
C VAL A 291 -18.52 -16.53 -31.73
N ALA A 292 -18.36 -15.23 -31.86
CA ALA A 292 -19.42 -14.30 -32.23
C ALA A 292 -20.00 -14.64 -33.63
N HIS A 293 -19.12 -14.96 -34.57
CA HIS A 293 -19.53 -15.32 -35.92
C HIS A 293 -20.15 -16.73 -35.99
N GLU A 294 -19.40 -17.75 -35.57
CA GLU A 294 -19.77 -19.16 -35.76
C GLU A 294 -20.94 -19.62 -34.88
N ILE A 295 -21.01 -19.11 -33.65
CA ILE A 295 -22.01 -19.59 -32.67
C ILE A 295 -23.23 -18.65 -32.65
N PHE A 296 -23.03 -17.35 -32.74
CA PHE A 296 -24.14 -16.40 -32.65
C PHE A 296 -24.62 -15.85 -34.01
N GLY A 297 -23.92 -16.21 -35.11
CA GLY A 297 -24.28 -15.74 -36.46
C GLY A 297 -24.13 -14.23 -36.64
N LEU A 298 -23.25 -13.59 -35.83
CA LEU A 298 -23.03 -12.16 -35.91
C LEU A 298 -22.09 -11.80 -37.07
N HIS A 299 -22.28 -10.60 -37.61
CA HIS A 299 -21.36 -10.05 -38.58
C HIS A 299 -20.07 -9.56 -37.91
N VAL A 300 -18.91 -9.96 -38.46
CA VAL A 300 -17.60 -9.61 -37.94
C VAL A 300 -16.82 -8.93 -39.04
N GLU A 301 -16.45 -7.68 -38.80
CA GLU A 301 -15.67 -6.85 -39.76
C GLU A 301 -14.35 -6.38 -39.15
N LYS A 302 -13.30 -6.44 -39.95
CA LYS A 302 -11.99 -5.86 -39.56
C LYS A 302 -11.92 -4.41 -40.03
N GLN A 303 -11.90 -3.48 -39.07
CA GLN A 303 -11.78 -2.05 -39.35
C GLN A 303 -10.45 -1.50 -38.80
N GLY A 304 -9.46 -1.36 -39.70
CA GLY A 304 -8.10 -0.98 -39.31
C GLY A 304 -7.50 -1.98 -38.32
N ASN A 305 -7.11 -1.52 -37.12
CA ASN A 305 -6.59 -2.41 -36.08
C ASN A 305 -7.67 -2.98 -35.17
N ASN A 306 -8.95 -2.72 -35.41
CA ASN A 306 -10.05 -3.18 -34.56
C ASN A 306 -10.89 -4.25 -35.26
N ILE A 307 -11.64 -5.02 -34.45
CA ILE A 307 -12.67 -5.93 -34.91
C ILE A 307 -14.01 -5.35 -34.44
N VAL A 308 -14.94 -5.17 -35.37
CA VAL A 308 -16.31 -4.69 -35.09
C VAL A 308 -17.27 -5.85 -35.25
N ILE A 309 -18.14 -6.06 -34.25
CA ILE A 309 -19.14 -7.10 -34.19
C ILE A 309 -20.51 -6.44 -34.16
N SER A 310 -21.38 -6.85 -35.07
CA SER A 310 -22.77 -6.39 -35.19
C SER A 310 -23.70 -7.53 -35.55
N ARG A 311 -25.00 -7.27 -35.55
CA ARG A 311 -26.01 -8.19 -36.08
C ARG A 311 -26.05 -8.17 -37.59
#